data_f89f7f855fee9d799e18342b4a3618c5
#
_entry.id   f89f7f855fee9d799e18342b4a3618c5
#
_cell.length_a   1.000
_cell.length_b   1.000
_cell.length_c   1.000
_cell.angle_alpha   90.00
_cell.angle_beta   90.00
_cell.angle_gamma   90.00
#
_symmetry.space_group_name_H-M   'P 1'
#
loop_
_entity.id
_entity.type
_entity.pdbx_description
1 polymer ?
#
loop_
_entity_poly.entity_id
_entity_poly.type
_entity_poly.pdbx_seq_one_letter_code
_entity_poly.pdbx_strand_id
1 'polypeptide(L)'
;MHILLIKFATKANPRYAEIMTAKQFIFIFFFSLFSITAIADCGENGVWLQVLGSGGPEVGDKRASSSYVIWHNGKAKLLVDMGSGSMLQFESSGADINDLDAVLLTHLHVDHSADLPALIKASFFTNRTQDLPIFGPSGNALMPSTTAFVQTLFGPDGAYRYLSNYLDGSDSYTIRPQDISIENKQEQTVLKNDYFQLTAVPIHHGPIPAIAWKINIAGKKIVFSGDMNNDNQTLAHLASSADILVAHHAIPEGTKGIARNLHMPPSVIGKIAAQASVKQLVLSHHMLRTLDQTINSQTQIRNQYSGPLYFAADLQCFKP
;
A
#
# COMPACT_ATOMS: atom_id res chain seq x y z
N MET A 1 41.28 39.96 -0.97
CA MET A 1 41.71 38.98 -1.99
C MET A 1 40.73 39.05 -3.15
N HIS A 2 41.21 39.42 -4.34
CA HIS A 2 40.46 40.02 -5.44
C HIS A 2 39.49 39.05 -6.13
N ILE A 3 38.24 39.47 -6.33
CA ILE A 3 37.27 38.85 -7.19
C ILE A 3 37.41 39.47 -8.59
N LEU A 4 37.73 38.62 -9.57
CA LEU A 4 37.92 39.01 -10.96
C LEU A 4 36.55 38.97 -11.69
N LEU A 5 36.03 40.16 -12.01
CA LEU A 5 34.84 40.34 -12.84
C LEU A 5 35.27 40.37 -14.31
N ILE A 6 34.94 39.36 -15.08
CA ILE A 6 35.12 39.35 -16.54
C ILE A 6 33.86 39.94 -17.17
N LYS A 7 33.99 41.13 -17.75
CA LYS A 7 32.98 41.76 -18.61
C LYS A 7 33.14 41.24 -20.04
N PHE A 8 32.15 40.52 -20.53
CA PHE A 8 32.01 40.31 -21.96
C PHE A 8 31.11 41.40 -22.54
N ALA A 9 31.70 42.30 -23.30
CA ALA A 9 31.00 43.27 -24.14
C ALA A 9 30.83 42.68 -25.53
N THR A 10 29.63 42.25 -25.90
CA THR A 10 29.28 41.97 -27.29
C THR A 10 28.55 43.15 -27.89
N LYS A 11 29.16 43.71 -28.94
CA LYS A 11 28.56 44.79 -29.77
C LYS A 11 27.33 44.27 -30.47
N ALA A 12 26.14 44.76 -30.12
CA ALA A 12 24.93 44.52 -30.85
C ALA A 12 24.86 45.39 -32.14
N ASN A 13 24.60 44.74 -33.25
CA ASN A 13 24.43 45.37 -34.57
C ASN A 13 22.98 45.94 -34.68
N PRO A 14 22.78 47.25 -34.96
CA PRO A 14 21.48 47.91 -34.81
C PRO A 14 20.57 47.83 -36.08
N ARG A 15 20.44 46.68 -36.71
CA ARG A 15 19.60 46.57 -37.94
C ARG A 15 18.44 45.57 -37.94
N TYR A 16 18.08 45.00 -36.84
CA TYR A 16 16.87 44.13 -36.74
C TYR A 16 16.08 44.41 -35.48
N ALA A 17 15.51 45.62 -35.36
CA ALA A 17 14.42 45.89 -34.44
C ALA A 17 13.13 45.81 -35.26
N GLU A 18 12.66 44.59 -35.55
CA GLU A 18 11.28 44.41 -36.02
C GLU A 18 10.35 44.41 -34.83
N ILE A 19 9.36 45.26 -34.93
CA ILE A 19 8.31 45.51 -33.94
C ILE A 19 7.47 44.26 -33.81
N MET A 20 7.69 43.46 -32.75
CA MET A 20 6.73 42.44 -32.31
C MET A 20 5.50 43.13 -31.72
N THR A 21 4.39 43.04 -32.40
CA THR A 21 3.13 43.62 -31.97
C THR A 21 2.60 42.98 -30.70
N ALA A 22 1.98 43.76 -29.83
CA ALA A 22 1.45 43.38 -28.51
C ALA A 22 0.51 42.13 -28.51
N LYS A 23 0.08 41.67 -29.69
CA LYS A 23 -0.76 40.47 -29.84
C LYS A 23 0.01 39.15 -29.73
N GLN A 24 1.33 39.11 -29.93
CA GLN A 24 2.14 37.89 -29.78
C GLN A 24 2.58 37.61 -28.34
N PHE A 25 2.64 38.63 -27.50
CA PHE A 25 2.97 38.46 -26.07
C PHE A 25 1.84 37.87 -25.23
N ILE A 26 0.56 38.08 -25.66
CA ILE A 26 -0.62 37.55 -24.94
C ILE A 26 -0.77 36.05 -25.13
N PHE A 27 -0.27 35.46 -26.22
CA PHE A 27 -0.43 34.02 -26.49
C PHE A 27 0.61 33.14 -25.75
N ILE A 28 1.75 33.69 -25.35
CA ILE A 28 2.80 32.93 -24.62
C ILE A 28 2.50 32.87 -23.12
N PHE A 29 1.72 33.83 -22.59
CA PHE A 29 1.41 33.88 -21.15
C PHE A 29 0.24 32.99 -20.70
N PHE A 30 -0.55 32.46 -21.67
CA PHE A 30 -1.72 31.63 -21.35
C PHE A 30 -1.42 30.14 -21.30
N PHE A 31 -0.22 29.68 -21.69
CA PHE A 31 0.11 28.24 -21.72
C PHE A 31 0.89 27.74 -20.51
N SER A 32 1.24 28.62 -19.57
CA SER A 32 2.04 28.24 -18.37
C SER A 32 1.21 28.11 -17.07
N LEU A 33 -0.11 28.07 -17.13
CA LEU A 33 -0.97 28.08 -15.92
C LEU A 33 -1.83 26.82 -15.73
N PHE A 34 -1.56 25.72 -16.45
CA PHE A 34 -2.27 24.47 -16.19
C PHE A 34 -1.31 23.29 -15.98
N SER A 35 -0.44 23.40 -14.98
CA SER A 35 -0.03 22.21 -14.26
C SER A 35 -1.05 21.98 -13.13
N ILE A 36 -2.24 21.52 -13.49
CA ILE A 36 -3.10 20.87 -12.52
C ILE A 36 -2.41 19.54 -12.23
N THR A 37 -1.62 19.50 -11.17
CA THR A 37 -1.41 18.23 -10.47
C THR A 37 -2.81 17.78 -10.04
N ALA A 38 -3.40 16.86 -10.78
CA ALA A 38 -4.54 16.13 -10.29
C ALA A 38 -4.02 15.34 -9.08
N ILE A 39 -4.12 15.93 -7.89
CA ILE A 39 -4.11 15.16 -6.65
C ILE A 39 -5.30 14.22 -6.84
N ALA A 40 -5.06 12.93 -6.88
CA ALA A 40 -6.11 11.95 -6.89
C ALA A 40 -6.83 12.08 -5.53
N ASP A 41 -7.89 12.87 -5.53
CA ASP A 41 -8.72 13.09 -4.34
C ASP A 41 -9.46 11.78 -4.08
N CYS A 42 -8.88 10.95 -3.19
CA CYS A 42 -9.54 9.77 -2.67
C CYS A 42 -10.62 10.23 -1.71
N GLY A 43 -11.73 10.52 -2.30
CA GLY A 43 -13.05 10.60 -1.73
C GLY A 43 -13.29 11.25 -0.40
N GLU A 44 -13.77 12.48 -0.44
CA GLU A 44 -14.37 13.14 0.73
C GLU A 44 -15.53 12.34 1.35
N ASN A 45 -16.22 11.49 0.56
CA ASN A 45 -17.41 10.79 1.01
C ASN A 45 -17.38 9.28 0.73
N GLY A 46 -17.85 8.51 1.71
CA GLY A 46 -17.94 7.05 1.63
C GLY A 46 -16.61 6.35 1.85
N VAL A 47 -16.51 5.11 1.39
CA VAL A 47 -15.32 4.25 1.55
C VAL A 47 -14.50 4.30 0.27
N TRP A 48 -13.17 4.38 0.43
CA TRP A 48 -12.20 4.33 -0.66
C TRP A 48 -11.00 3.48 -0.26
N LEU A 49 -10.48 2.75 -1.23
CA LEU A 49 -9.15 2.13 -1.16
C LEU A 49 -8.16 3.01 -1.92
N GLN A 50 -7.06 3.39 -1.29
CA GLN A 50 -5.92 3.99 -1.98
C GLN A 50 -4.71 3.09 -1.87
N VAL A 51 -4.04 2.86 -2.98
CA VAL A 51 -2.78 2.12 -3.04
C VAL A 51 -1.66 3.11 -2.78
N LEU A 52 -0.96 2.99 -1.66
CA LEU A 52 0.22 3.81 -1.37
C LEU A 52 1.46 3.24 -2.08
N GLY A 53 1.58 1.92 -2.06
CA GLY A 53 2.67 1.22 -2.72
C GLY A 53 2.15 0.02 -3.50
N SER A 54 2.44 -0.02 -4.80
CA SER A 54 1.97 -1.03 -5.75
C SER A 54 3.05 -2.02 -6.18
N GLY A 55 4.30 -1.81 -5.73
CA GLY A 55 5.46 -2.68 -6.01
C GLY A 55 5.70 -3.73 -4.95
N GLY A 56 6.64 -4.64 -5.25
CA GLY A 56 7.23 -5.60 -4.32
C GLY A 56 8.59 -5.10 -3.79
N PRO A 57 9.55 -6.02 -3.47
CA PRO A 57 10.85 -5.66 -2.87
C PRO A 57 11.90 -5.18 -3.87
N GLU A 58 11.62 -5.19 -5.16
CA GLU A 58 12.62 -4.90 -6.20
C GLU A 58 12.87 -3.39 -6.35
N VAL A 59 14.06 -3.04 -6.82
CA VAL A 59 14.41 -1.68 -7.19
C VAL A 59 14.37 -1.52 -8.71
N GLY A 60 14.12 -0.29 -9.20
CA GLY A 60 14.15 0.02 -10.62
C GLY A 60 12.79 0.19 -11.29
N ASP A 61 11.72 -0.19 -10.63
CA ASP A 61 10.33 0.01 -11.09
C ASP A 61 9.73 1.35 -10.68
N LYS A 62 10.41 2.09 -9.78
CA LYS A 62 10.00 3.41 -9.24
C LYS A 62 8.66 3.36 -8.49
N ARG A 63 8.36 2.24 -7.85
CA ARG A 63 7.18 2.02 -7.03
C ARG A 63 7.55 1.92 -5.55
N ALA A 64 6.72 2.43 -4.68
CA ALA A 64 6.77 2.05 -3.29
C ALA A 64 6.32 0.59 -3.13
N SER A 65 6.88 -0.10 -2.14
CA SER A 65 6.48 -1.46 -1.80
C SER A 65 5.08 -1.49 -1.17
N SER A 66 4.49 -2.67 -1.08
CA SER A 66 3.08 -2.89 -0.71
C SER A 66 2.61 -2.08 0.49
N SER A 67 1.62 -1.23 0.27
CA SER A 67 0.91 -0.49 1.33
C SER A 67 -0.42 0.07 0.80
N TYR A 68 -1.45 0.08 1.66
CA TYR A 68 -2.79 0.49 1.27
C TYR A 68 -3.48 1.24 2.41
N VAL A 69 -4.18 2.33 2.08
CA VAL A 69 -5.03 3.07 3.02
C VAL A 69 -6.50 2.84 2.69
N ILE A 70 -7.29 2.54 3.72
CA ILE A 70 -8.75 2.56 3.65
C ILE A 70 -9.24 3.89 4.23
N TRP A 71 -9.87 4.65 3.37
CA TRP A 71 -10.51 5.91 3.72
C TRP A 71 -11.99 5.72 4.04
N HIS A 72 -12.49 6.47 5.01
CA HIS A 72 -13.91 6.59 5.27
C HIS A 72 -14.26 8.05 5.58
N ASN A 73 -15.08 8.65 4.71
CA ASN A 73 -15.52 10.06 4.82
C ASN A 73 -14.35 11.03 4.99
N GLY A 74 -13.35 10.94 4.10
CA GLY A 74 -12.18 11.81 4.07
C GLY A 74 -11.13 11.54 5.16
N LYS A 75 -11.29 10.47 5.96
CA LYS A 75 -10.37 10.08 7.02
C LYS A 75 -9.67 8.77 6.73
N ALA A 76 -8.34 8.73 6.86
CA ALA A 76 -7.52 7.53 6.75
C ALA A 76 -7.76 6.63 7.97
N LYS A 77 -8.56 5.57 7.84
CA LYS A 77 -9.00 4.75 8.98
C LYS A 77 -8.13 3.52 9.24
N LEU A 78 -7.72 2.84 8.19
CA LEU A 78 -6.95 1.60 8.30
C LEU A 78 -5.78 1.64 7.31
N LEU A 79 -4.63 1.16 7.77
CA LEU A 79 -3.42 1.03 6.97
C LEU A 79 -3.08 -0.45 6.85
N VAL A 80 -2.98 -0.98 5.64
CA VAL A 80 -2.62 -2.38 5.37
C VAL A 80 -1.24 -2.41 4.77
N ASP A 81 -0.32 -3.09 5.42
CA ASP A 81 1.11 -3.15 5.15
C ASP A 81 1.79 -1.76 5.12
N MET A 82 3.09 -1.75 5.37
CA MET A 82 3.93 -0.57 5.35
C MET A 82 5.29 -0.91 4.74
N GLY A 83 5.27 -1.22 3.44
CA GLY A 83 6.49 -1.51 2.70
C GLY A 83 7.34 -0.26 2.48
N SER A 84 8.54 -0.48 1.95
CA SER A 84 9.54 0.55 1.72
C SER A 84 9.04 1.67 0.80
N GLY A 85 9.17 2.92 1.22
CA GLY A 85 8.69 4.11 0.50
C GLY A 85 7.22 4.43 0.71
N SER A 86 6.47 3.59 1.41
CA SER A 86 5.04 3.81 1.66
C SER A 86 4.78 5.00 2.57
N MET A 87 5.69 5.34 3.48
CA MET A 87 5.52 6.52 4.35
C MET A 87 5.54 7.83 3.57
N LEU A 88 6.37 7.95 2.54
CA LEU A 88 6.38 9.12 1.65
C LEU A 88 5.07 9.22 0.85
N GLN A 89 4.52 8.09 0.42
CA GLN A 89 3.23 8.05 -0.26
C GLN A 89 2.06 8.31 0.68
N PHE A 90 2.16 7.88 1.95
CA PHE A 90 1.19 8.22 3.00
C PHE A 90 1.11 9.74 3.19
N GLU A 91 2.25 10.41 3.30
CA GLU A 91 2.32 11.88 3.35
C GLU A 91 1.72 12.51 2.08
N SER A 92 2.12 12.01 0.90
CA SER A 92 1.65 12.53 -0.40
C SER A 92 0.15 12.34 -0.61
N SER A 93 -0.46 11.33 0.03
CA SER A 93 -1.90 11.08 -0.02
C SER A 93 -2.73 12.06 0.81
N GLY A 94 -2.08 12.85 1.67
CA GLY A 94 -2.75 13.72 2.65
C GLY A 94 -3.35 12.95 3.84
N ALA A 95 -2.97 11.69 4.05
CA ALA A 95 -3.43 10.90 5.18
C ALA A 95 -2.91 11.46 6.51
N ASP A 96 -3.78 11.51 7.52
CA ASP A 96 -3.44 11.93 8.87
C ASP A 96 -3.29 10.71 9.78
N ILE A 97 -2.13 10.60 10.45
CA ILE A 97 -1.84 9.54 11.42
C ILE A 97 -2.86 9.57 12.59
N ASN A 98 -3.37 10.76 12.94
CA ASN A 98 -4.37 10.90 14.01
C ASN A 98 -5.68 10.16 13.71
N ASP A 99 -6.03 9.97 12.44
CA ASP A 99 -7.27 9.33 12.02
C ASP A 99 -7.19 7.79 11.96
N LEU A 100 -5.98 7.21 12.04
CA LEU A 100 -5.78 5.77 11.95
C LEU A 100 -6.36 5.03 13.15
N ASP A 101 -7.24 4.07 12.90
CA ASP A 101 -7.79 3.17 13.92
C ASP A 101 -6.95 1.89 14.09
N ALA A 102 -6.23 1.44 13.05
CA ALA A 102 -5.32 0.29 13.14
C ALA A 102 -4.33 0.21 11.96
N VAL A 103 -3.23 -0.50 12.20
CA VAL A 103 -2.30 -1.00 11.18
C VAL A 103 -2.45 -2.52 11.09
N LEU A 104 -2.55 -3.05 9.87
CA LEU A 104 -2.77 -4.45 9.56
C LEU A 104 -1.59 -4.96 8.73
N LEU A 105 -0.78 -5.86 9.26
CA LEU A 105 0.33 -6.46 8.54
C LEU A 105 -0.11 -7.82 7.96
N THR A 106 0.11 -8.05 6.68
CA THR A 106 -0.13 -9.36 6.07
C THR A 106 0.96 -10.35 6.46
N HIS A 107 2.20 -9.90 6.48
CA HIS A 107 3.38 -10.64 6.96
C HIS A 107 4.55 -9.65 7.19
N LEU A 108 5.70 -10.17 7.64
CA LEU A 108 6.81 -9.34 8.11
C LEU A 108 8.01 -9.28 7.14
N HIS A 109 7.81 -9.54 5.83
CA HIS A 109 8.85 -9.19 4.86
C HIS A 109 9.08 -7.68 4.83
N VAL A 110 10.30 -7.29 4.45
CA VAL A 110 10.73 -5.87 4.44
C VAL A 110 9.83 -5.01 3.56
N ASP A 111 9.41 -5.53 2.42
CA ASP A 111 8.51 -4.85 1.46
C ASP A 111 7.04 -4.77 1.92
N HIS A 112 6.75 -5.22 3.16
CA HIS A 112 5.45 -5.09 3.83
C HIS A 112 5.53 -4.40 5.18
N SER A 113 6.74 -4.15 5.73
CA SER A 113 6.88 -3.69 7.12
C SER A 113 7.98 -2.64 7.37
N ALA A 114 8.82 -2.32 6.37
CA ALA A 114 10.01 -1.48 6.54
C ALA A 114 9.73 -0.07 7.05
N ASP A 115 8.60 0.53 6.66
CA ASP A 115 8.28 1.92 6.99
C ASP A 115 7.48 2.07 8.30
N LEU A 116 7.16 0.97 9.01
CA LEU A 116 6.50 1.04 10.31
C LEU A 116 7.25 1.94 11.32
N PRO A 117 8.59 1.90 11.45
CA PRO A 117 9.32 2.83 12.31
C PRO A 117 9.16 4.30 11.92
N ALA A 118 9.06 4.59 10.63
CA ALA A 118 8.85 5.94 10.13
C ALA A 118 7.47 6.48 10.52
N LEU A 119 6.41 5.66 10.45
CA LEU A 119 5.06 6.02 10.90
C LEU A 119 5.05 6.36 12.40
N ILE A 120 5.63 5.50 13.23
CA ILE A 120 5.67 5.72 14.68
C ILE A 120 6.50 6.97 15.03
N LYS A 121 7.63 7.20 14.33
CA LYS A 121 8.39 8.42 14.56
C LYS A 121 7.64 9.67 14.10
N ALA A 122 6.93 9.60 12.97
CA ALA A 122 6.16 10.74 12.46
C ALA A 122 5.01 11.12 13.41
N SER A 123 4.39 10.15 14.08
CA SER A 123 3.31 10.41 15.04
C SER A 123 3.74 11.27 16.23
N PHE A 124 5.03 11.29 16.59
CA PHE A 124 5.60 12.19 17.61
C PHE A 124 5.34 13.67 17.30
N PHE A 125 5.20 14.02 16.03
CA PHE A 125 4.97 15.39 15.59
C PHE A 125 3.49 15.70 15.36
N THR A 126 2.60 14.82 15.81
CA THR A 126 1.14 14.96 15.70
C THR A 126 0.50 15.09 17.11
N ASN A 127 -0.82 15.25 17.15
CA ASN A 127 -1.58 15.31 18.39
C ASN A 127 -2.31 13.98 18.69
N ARG A 128 -1.74 12.83 18.23
CA ARG A 128 -2.37 11.53 18.47
C ARG A 128 -2.43 11.20 19.95
N THR A 129 -3.63 10.87 20.42
CA THR A 129 -3.89 10.39 21.80
C THR A 129 -4.60 9.03 21.83
N GLN A 130 -5.07 8.55 20.66
CA GLN A 130 -5.74 7.26 20.56
C GLN A 130 -4.69 6.16 20.38
N ASP A 131 -4.78 5.08 21.15
CA ASP A 131 -3.93 3.91 20.98
C ASP A 131 -3.92 3.41 19.55
N LEU A 132 -2.82 2.82 19.11
CA LEU A 132 -2.63 2.29 17.76
C LEU A 132 -2.46 0.76 17.81
N PRO A 133 -3.53 0.00 17.58
CA PRO A 133 -3.42 -1.44 17.38
C PRO A 133 -2.61 -1.75 16.12
N ILE A 134 -1.70 -2.72 16.22
CA ILE A 134 -0.93 -3.26 15.11
C ILE A 134 -1.17 -4.78 15.09
N PHE A 135 -1.94 -5.23 14.11
CA PHE A 135 -2.27 -6.64 13.94
C PHE A 135 -1.40 -7.28 12.86
N GLY A 136 -0.97 -8.50 13.09
CA GLY A 136 -0.25 -9.27 12.08
C GLY A 136 -0.07 -10.72 12.53
N PRO A 137 0.62 -11.56 11.74
CA PRO A 137 0.72 -12.98 12.01
C PRO A 137 1.50 -13.29 13.30
N SER A 138 1.14 -14.38 13.95
CA SER A 138 2.01 -15.02 14.95
C SER A 138 3.28 -15.54 14.27
N GLY A 139 4.37 -15.64 15.02
CA GLY A 139 5.64 -16.12 14.53
C GLY A 139 5.72 -17.63 14.33
N ASN A 140 6.88 -18.06 13.86
CA ASN A 140 7.30 -19.46 13.83
C ASN A 140 8.80 -19.56 14.13
N ALA A 141 9.43 -20.72 13.89
CA ALA A 141 10.86 -20.89 14.12
C ALA A 141 11.76 -20.00 13.25
N LEU A 142 11.25 -19.49 12.12
CA LEU A 142 12.01 -18.67 11.16
C LEU A 142 11.78 -17.16 11.36
N MET A 143 10.55 -16.78 11.68
CA MET A 143 10.14 -15.37 11.75
C MET A 143 9.55 -15.04 13.13
N PRO A 144 9.82 -13.84 13.67
CA PRO A 144 9.18 -13.37 14.89
C PRO A 144 7.66 -13.26 14.71
N SER A 145 6.94 -13.23 15.80
CA SER A 145 5.56 -12.77 15.80
C SER A 145 5.50 -11.23 15.62
N THR A 146 4.36 -10.70 15.26
CA THR A 146 4.15 -9.25 15.15
C THR A 146 4.48 -8.53 16.47
N THR A 147 4.08 -9.10 17.60
CA THR A 147 4.43 -8.56 18.92
C THR A 147 5.94 -8.56 19.15
N ALA A 148 6.62 -9.67 18.86
CA ALA A 148 8.07 -9.76 18.99
C ALA A 148 8.80 -8.81 18.02
N PHE A 149 8.29 -8.65 16.79
CA PHE A 149 8.83 -7.72 15.81
C PHE A 149 8.74 -6.26 16.31
N VAL A 150 7.57 -5.84 16.80
CA VAL A 150 7.35 -4.48 17.34
C VAL A 150 8.23 -4.25 18.58
N GLN A 151 8.38 -5.25 19.46
CA GLN A 151 9.30 -5.18 20.60
C GLN A 151 10.77 -5.07 20.17
N THR A 152 11.17 -5.79 19.12
CA THR A 152 12.53 -5.68 18.56
C THR A 152 12.81 -4.30 17.96
N LEU A 153 11.80 -3.65 17.41
CA LEU A 153 11.93 -2.30 16.89
C LEU A 153 11.96 -1.23 17.99
N PHE A 154 11.00 -1.27 18.91
CA PHE A 154 10.69 -0.15 19.82
C PHE A 154 10.86 -0.48 21.31
N GLY A 155 11.11 -1.73 21.68
CA GLY A 155 11.30 -2.12 23.07
C GLY A 155 12.55 -1.47 23.71
N PRO A 156 12.74 -1.62 25.03
CA PRO A 156 13.87 -1.02 25.77
C PRO A 156 15.24 -1.40 25.21
N ASP A 157 15.34 -2.61 24.63
CA ASP A 157 16.54 -3.15 23.98
C ASP A 157 16.42 -3.15 22.44
N GLY A 158 15.39 -2.52 21.90
CA GLY A 158 15.09 -2.50 20.47
C GLY A 158 15.97 -1.53 19.68
N ALA A 159 15.90 -1.66 18.35
CA ALA A 159 16.66 -0.83 17.42
C ALA A 159 16.33 0.67 17.57
N TYR A 160 15.08 0.99 17.82
CA TYR A 160 14.57 2.36 18.02
C TYR A 160 14.07 2.59 19.46
N ARG A 161 14.85 2.13 20.46
CA ARG A 161 14.51 2.21 21.88
C ARG A 161 14.14 3.59 22.40
N TYR A 162 14.52 4.65 21.71
CA TYR A 162 14.11 6.03 22.04
C TYR A 162 12.59 6.29 21.78
N LEU A 163 11.88 5.31 21.19
CA LEU A 163 10.42 5.32 21.03
C LEU A 163 9.73 4.32 21.97
N SER A 164 10.45 3.77 22.99
CA SER A 164 9.88 2.74 23.88
C SER A 164 8.69 3.25 24.71
N ASN A 165 8.62 4.55 24.95
CA ASN A 165 7.51 5.18 25.66
C ASN A 165 6.14 4.94 24.99
N TYR A 166 6.13 4.68 23.67
CA TYR A 166 4.90 4.28 22.95
C TYR A 166 4.47 2.83 23.22
N LEU A 167 5.32 2.00 23.82
CA LEU A 167 4.96 0.63 24.20
C LEU A 167 4.54 0.51 25.67
N ASP A 168 5.15 1.29 26.57
CA ASP A 168 4.89 1.22 28.00
C ASP A 168 3.75 2.16 28.45
N GLY A 169 3.23 3.01 27.55
CA GLY A 169 2.12 3.92 27.81
C GLY A 169 2.53 5.21 28.50
N SER A 170 3.82 5.53 28.55
CA SER A 170 4.32 6.80 29.13
C SER A 170 4.34 7.97 28.13
N ASP A 171 3.96 7.73 26.86
CA ASP A 171 3.76 8.77 25.85
C ASP A 171 2.26 9.09 25.65
N SER A 172 1.93 9.95 24.67
CA SER A 172 0.58 10.43 24.40
C SER A 172 -0.42 9.34 24.00
N TYR A 173 0.04 8.23 23.45
CA TYR A 173 -0.73 7.06 23.09
C TYR A 173 0.13 5.78 23.19
N THR A 174 -0.49 4.62 23.10
CA THR A 174 0.22 3.34 23.17
C THR A 174 0.08 2.56 21.86
N ILE A 175 1.19 2.00 21.37
CA ILE A 175 1.21 0.98 20.32
C ILE A 175 0.76 -0.33 20.94
N ARG A 176 -0.23 -1.00 20.33
CA ARG A 176 -0.81 -2.27 20.81
C ARG A 176 -0.60 -3.39 19.77
N PRO A 177 0.60 -4.01 19.73
CA PRO A 177 0.82 -5.15 18.81
C PRO A 177 0.01 -6.36 19.27
N GLN A 178 -0.59 -7.07 18.30
CA GLN A 178 -1.38 -8.27 18.54
C GLN A 178 -1.10 -9.33 17.47
N ASP A 179 -0.86 -10.56 17.93
CA ASP A 179 -0.56 -11.70 17.08
C ASP A 179 -1.83 -12.42 16.66
N ILE A 180 -1.97 -12.67 15.35
CA ILE A 180 -3.02 -13.50 14.78
C ILE A 180 -2.49 -14.89 14.56
N SER A 181 -3.13 -15.90 15.15
CA SER A 181 -2.70 -17.29 15.02
C SER A 181 -2.70 -17.75 13.56
N ILE A 182 -1.58 -18.39 13.14
CA ILE A 182 -1.45 -19.02 11.83
C ILE A 182 -1.71 -20.53 11.84
N GLU A 183 -2.04 -21.09 12.99
CA GLU A 183 -2.19 -22.56 13.15
C GLU A 183 -3.48 -23.09 12.51
N ASN A 184 -4.56 -22.31 12.58
CA ASN A 184 -5.87 -22.68 12.05
C ASN A 184 -6.16 -21.98 10.72
N LYS A 185 -6.54 -22.73 9.68
CA LYS A 185 -6.96 -22.17 8.38
C LYS A 185 -8.37 -21.58 8.39
N GLN A 186 -8.86 -21.18 9.56
CA GLN A 186 -10.19 -20.61 9.73
C GLN A 186 -10.14 -19.09 9.83
N GLU A 187 -11.22 -18.44 9.39
CA GLU A 187 -11.38 -17.01 9.57
C GLU A 187 -11.45 -16.65 11.06
N GLN A 188 -10.69 -15.63 11.44
CA GLN A 188 -10.63 -15.10 12.79
C GLN A 188 -11.11 -13.65 12.77
N THR A 189 -12.18 -13.33 13.48
CA THR A 189 -12.56 -11.93 13.71
C THR A 189 -11.58 -11.33 14.72
N VAL A 190 -10.81 -10.37 14.27
CA VAL A 190 -9.71 -9.75 15.03
C VAL A 190 -10.18 -8.55 15.81
N LEU A 191 -10.99 -7.71 15.17
CA LEU A 191 -11.59 -6.51 15.76
C LEU A 191 -12.95 -6.26 15.13
N LYS A 192 -13.91 -5.87 15.95
CA LYS A 192 -15.23 -5.46 15.51
C LYS A 192 -15.72 -4.31 16.35
N ASN A 193 -16.18 -3.26 15.69
CA ASN A 193 -16.86 -2.11 16.29
C ASN A 193 -18.07 -1.71 15.43
N ASP A 194 -18.69 -0.58 15.71
CA ASP A 194 -19.86 -0.08 14.98
C ASP A 194 -19.55 0.34 13.53
N TYR A 195 -18.28 0.60 13.21
CA TYR A 195 -17.86 1.12 11.91
C TYR A 195 -17.26 0.07 11.00
N PHE A 196 -16.48 -0.87 11.56
CA PHE A 196 -15.81 -1.90 10.77
C PHE A 196 -15.64 -3.22 11.52
N GLN A 197 -15.44 -4.27 10.74
CA GLN A 197 -15.03 -5.58 11.21
C GLN A 197 -13.80 -6.02 10.43
N LEU A 198 -12.76 -6.39 11.16
CA LEU A 198 -11.52 -6.95 10.63
C LEU A 198 -11.53 -8.46 10.82
N THR A 199 -11.29 -9.18 9.75
CA THR A 199 -11.19 -10.64 9.75
C THR A 199 -9.89 -11.03 9.06
N ALA A 200 -9.15 -11.96 9.64
CA ALA A 200 -7.95 -12.52 9.09
C ALA A 200 -8.10 -14.01 8.82
N VAL A 201 -7.36 -14.55 7.85
CA VAL A 201 -7.21 -15.98 7.61
C VAL A 201 -5.76 -16.30 7.28
N PRO A 202 -5.16 -17.35 7.87
CA PRO A 202 -3.83 -17.79 7.50
C PRO A 202 -3.75 -18.24 6.05
N ILE A 203 -2.69 -17.82 5.38
CA ILE A 203 -2.40 -18.15 3.99
C ILE A 203 -1.05 -18.88 3.89
N HIS A 204 -0.75 -19.45 2.72
CA HIS A 204 0.51 -20.12 2.48
C HIS A 204 1.46 -19.24 1.66
N HIS A 205 2.54 -18.80 2.29
CA HIS A 205 3.64 -18.04 1.67
C HIS A 205 4.98 -18.73 1.93
N GLY A 206 5.09 -20.00 1.49
CA GLY A 206 6.25 -20.83 1.82
C GLY A 206 6.41 -20.98 3.32
N PRO A 207 7.63 -20.78 3.88
CA PRO A 207 7.88 -20.90 5.31
C PRO A 207 7.55 -19.61 6.11
N ILE A 208 7.08 -18.57 5.47
CA ILE A 208 6.83 -17.26 6.09
C ILE A 208 5.41 -17.22 6.67
N PRO A 209 5.23 -16.92 7.98
CA PRO A 209 3.91 -16.66 8.55
C PRO A 209 3.20 -15.51 7.83
N ALA A 210 2.02 -15.78 7.28
CA ALA A 210 1.28 -14.79 6.51
C ALA A 210 -0.24 -14.98 6.68
N ILE A 211 -0.96 -13.87 6.56
CA ILE A 211 -2.42 -13.80 6.66
C ILE A 211 -3.00 -12.93 5.54
N ALA A 212 -4.18 -13.29 5.08
CA ALA A 212 -5.02 -12.43 4.25
C ALA A 212 -6.02 -11.68 5.13
N TRP A 213 -6.38 -10.47 4.70
CA TRP A 213 -7.30 -9.60 5.43
C TRP A 213 -8.62 -9.42 4.70
N LYS A 214 -9.74 -9.43 5.44
CA LYS A 214 -11.06 -8.97 5.02
C LYS A 214 -11.49 -7.82 5.91
N ILE A 215 -11.78 -6.70 5.31
CA ILE A 215 -12.24 -5.47 5.96
C ILE A 215 -13.68 -5.21 5.52
N ASN A 216 -14.62 -5.30 6.46
CA ASN A 216 -15.98 -4.81 6.26
C ASN A 216 -16.08 -3.44 6.93
N ILE A 217 -16.34 -2.39 6.17
CA ILE A 217 -16.43 -1.01 6.64
C ILE A 217 -17.59 -0.30 5.95
N ALA A 218 -18.52 0.29 6.72
CA ALA A 218 -19.68 1.02 6.21
C ALA A 218 -20.42 0.27 5.08
N GLY A 219 -20.62 -1.05 5.25
CA GLY A 219 -21.32 -1.91 4.29
C GLY A 219 -20.50 -2.30 3.04
N LYS A 220 -19.24 -1.94 2.96
CA LYS A 220 -18.29 -2.32 1.90
C LYS A 220 -17.35 -3.41 2.38
N LYS A 221 -16.98 -4.31 1.47
CA LYS A 221 -16.07 -5.43 1.73
C LYS A 221 -14.83 -5.30 0.85
N ILE A 222 -13.68 -5.12 1.46
CA ILE A 222 -12.37 -5.06 0.79
C ILE A 222 -11.52 -6.21 1.32
N VAL A 223 -10.90 -6.97 0.42
CA VAL A 223 -10.06 -8.12 0.76
C VAL A 223 -8.68 -7.93 0.19
N PHE A 224 -7.66 -8.24 1.00
CA PHE A 224 -6.24 -8.23 0.63
C PHE A 224 -5.71 -9.65 0.70
N SER A 225 -5.17 -10.15 -0.42
CA SER A 225 -4.63 -11.51 -0.46
C SER A 225 -3.38 -11.69 0.40
N GLY A 226 -2.58 -10.61 0.56
CA GLY A 226 -1.19 -10.76 0.94
C GLY A 226 -0.41 -11.59 -0.09
N ASP A 227 0.83 -11.92 0.23
CA ASP A 227 1.65 -12.83 -0.56
C ASP A 227 1.25 -14.28 -0.29
N MET A 228 0.79 -14.98 -1.32
CA MET A 228 0.34 -16.35 -1.17
C MET A 228 0.35 -17.13 -2.48
N ASN A 229 0.47 -18.45 -2.38
CA ASN A 229 0.33 -19.37 -3.52
C ASN A 229 -1.08 -19.99 -3.64
N ASN A 230 -1.94 -19.78 -2.65
CA ASN A 230 -3.31 -20.31 -2.50
C ASN A 230 -3.41 -21.82 -2.25
N ASP A 231 -2.37 -22.49 -1.77
CA ASP A 231 -2.44 -23.94 -1.46
C ASP A 231 -3.44 -24.22 -0.32
N ASN A 232 -3.68 -23.26 0.57
CA ASN A 232 -4.70 -23.35 1.61
C ASN A 232 -6.14 -23.24 1.09
N GLN A 233 -6.34 -22.75 -0.14
CA GLN A 233 -7.65 -22.53 -0.80
C GLN A 233 -8.63 -21.67 0.00
N THR A 234 -8.13 -20.78 0.88
CA THR A 234 -8.95 -19.97 1.79
C THR A 234 -9.44 -18.67 1.16
N LEU A 235 -8.70 -18.14 0.15
CA LEU A 235 -8.95 -16.78 -0.36
C LEU A 235 -10.30 -16.64 -1.05
N ALA A 236 -10.78 -17.63 -1.79
CA ALA A 236 -12.08 -17.56 -2.48
C ALA A 236 -13.24 -17.44 -1.48
N HIS A 237 -13.16 -18.13 -0.34
CA HIS A 237 -14.15 -18.01 0.72
C HIS A 237 -14.08 -16.63 1.41
N LEU A 238 -12.89 -16.19 1.80
CA LEU A 238 -12.67 -14.89 2.42
C LEU A 238 -13.19 -13.74 1.53
N ALA A 239 -12.92 -13.82 0.22
CA ALA A 239 -13.28 -12.80 -0.78
C ALA A 239 -14.72 -12.93 -1.31
N SER A 240 -15.53 -13.87 -0.78
CA SER A 240 -16.90 -14.08 -1.26
C SER A 240 -17.69 -12.77 -1.31
N SER A 241 -18.16 -12.40 -2.52
CA SER A 241 -18.90 -11.16 -2.82
C SER A 241 -18.16 -9.89 -2.37
N ALA A 242 -16.81 -9.88 -2.41
CA ALA A 242 -16.05 -8.67 -2.09
C ALA A 242 -16.32 -7.56 -3.11
N ASP A 243 -16.43 -6.32 -2.62
CA ASP A 243 -16.51 -5.14 -3.48
C ASP A 243 -15.16 -4.92 -4.19
N ILE A 244 -14.05 -5.12 -3.47
CA ILE A 244 -12.70 -5.11 -4.03
C ILE A 244 -11.91 -6.31 -3.48
N LEU A 245 -11.22 -7.03 -4.39
CA LEU A 245 -10.11 -7.93 -4.05
C LEU A 245 -8.81 -7.30 -4.53
N VAL A 246 -7.91 -6.98 -3.60
CA VAL A 246 -6.51 -6.66 -3.91
C VAL A 246 -5.73 -7.97 -3.92
N ALA A 247 -5.26 -8.38 -5.09
CA ALA A 247 -4.48 -9.60 -5.26
C ALA A 247 -3.03 -9.27 -5.68
N HIS A 248 -2.07 -9.91 -5.01
CA HIS A 248 -0.67 -9.67 -5.29
C HIS A 248 -0.24 -10.38 -6.60
N HIS A 249 0.26 -9.59 -7.55
CA HIS A 249 0.65 -9.99 -8.91
C HIS A 249 2.17 -10.07 -9.03
N ALA A 250 2.77 -10.98 -8.26
CA ALA A 250 4.22 -11.07 -8.14
C ALA A 250 4.91 -11.96 -9.17
N ILE A 251 4.16 -12.82 -9.87
CA ILE A 251 4.71 -13.78 -10.85
C ILE A 251 3.90 -13.80 -12.14
N PRO A 252 4.55 -13.98 -13.32
CA PRO A 252 3.85 -14.23 -14.56
C PRO A 252 3.29 -15.66 -14.63
N GLU A 253 2.39 -15.88 -15.59
CA GLU A 253 1.86 -17.21 -15.88
C GLU A 253 2.99 -18.18 -16.25
N GLY A 254 2.85 -19.46 -15.88
CA GLY A 254 3.83 -20.50 -16.16
C GLY A 254 5.07 -20.51 -15.26
N THR A 255 5.18 -19.60 -14.30
CA THR A 255 6.26 -19.59 -13.29
C THR A 255 6.31 -20.90 -12.52
N LYS A 256 7.52 -21.42 -12.26
CA LYS A 256 7.80 -22.66 -11.52
C LYS A 256 8.75 -22.42 -10.36
N GLY A 257 8.97 -23.49 -9.54
CA GLY A 257 9.93 -23.49 -8.45
C GLY A 257 9.53 -22.57 -7.29
N ILE A 258 10.52 -21.99 -6.62
CA ILE A 258 10.33 -21.22 -5.38
C ILE A 258 9.33 -20.08 -5.54
N ALA A 259 9.41 -19.31 -6.62
CA ALA A 259 8.50 -18.19 -6.84
C ALA A 259 7.03 -18.64 -6.95
N ARG A 260 6.75 -19.81 -7.59
CA ARG A 260 5.39 -20.39 -7.64
C ARG A 260 4.92 -20.90 -6.27
N ASN A 261 5.83 -21.37 -5.44
CA ASN A 261 5.50 -21.78 -4.06
C ASN A 261 5.16 -20.60 -3.14
N LEU A 262 5.53 -19.39 -3.53
CA LEU A 262 5.30 -18.17 -2.75
C LEU A 262 4.12 -17.35 -3.27
N HIS A 263 3.80 -17.42 -4.56
CA HIS A 263 2.84 -16.51 -5.20
C HIS A 263 1.87 -17.21 -6.15
N MET A 264 0.73 -16.56 -6.39
CA MET A 264 -0.29 -17.01 -7.36
C MET A 264 0.04 -16.53 -8.78
N PRO A 265 -0.07 -17.39 -9.80
CA PRO A 265 -0.06 -16.93 -11.19
C PRO A 265 -1.41 -16.28 -11.56
N PRO A 266 -1.46 -15.48 -12.64
CA PRO A 266 -2.65 -14.76 -13.08
C PRO A 266 -3.89 -15.63 -13.26
N SER A 267 -3.77 -16.83 -13.83
CA SER A 267 -4.90 -17.76 -14.00
C SER A 267 -5.54 -18.19 -12.68
N VAL A 268 -4.74 -18.36 -11.61
CA VAL A 268 -5.25 -18.69 -10.26
C VAL A 268 -5.97 -17.49 -9.67
N ILE A 269 -5.41 -16.27 -9.82
CA ILE A 269 -6.05 -15.03 -9.34
C ILE A 269 -7.42 -14.85 -10.04
N GLY A 270 -7.48 -15.02 -11.37
CA GLY A 270 -8.73 -14.91 -12.13
C GLY A 270 -9.77 -15.93 -11.69
N LYS A 271 -9.36 -17.17 -11.45
CA LYS A 271 -10.24 -18.24 -10.95
C LYS A 271 -10.83 -17.90 -9.58
N ILE A 272 -10.01 -17.40 -8.66
CA ILE A 272 -10.45 -16.99 -7.32
C ILE A 272 -11.46 -15.83 -7.42
N ALA A 273 -11.15 -14.80 -8.21
CA ALA A 273 -12.03 -13.65 -8.40
C ALA A 273 -13.40 -14.05 -8.96
N ALA A 274 -13.44 -14.99 -9.91
CA ALA A 274 -14.67 -15.53 -10.46
C ALA A 274 -15.44 -16.36 -9.44
N GLN A 275 -14.79 -17.31 -8.77
CA GLN A 275 -15.42 -18.17 -7.76
C GLN A 275 -15.99 -17.36 -6.58
N ALA A 276 -15.30 -16.30 -6.17
CA ALA A 276 -15.73 -15.43 -5.10
C ALA A 276 -16.76 -14.37 -5.54
N SER A 277 -17.10 -14.29 -6.82
CA SER A 277 -17.99 -13.24 -7.37
C SER A 277 -17.53 -11.82 -6.98
N VAL A 278 -16.23 -11.58 -7.08
CA VAL A 278 -15.61 -10.30 -6.74
C VAL A 278 -16.12 -9.21 -7.70
N LYS A 279 -16.48 -8.03 -7.19
CA LYS A 279 -16.99 -6.95 -8.03
C LYS A 279 -15.89 -6.20 -8.76
N GLN A 280 -14.72 -6.01 -8.12
CA GLN A 280 -13.54 -5.37 -8.72
C GLN A 280 -12.27 -6.12 -8.29
N LEU A 281 -11.42 -6.48 -9.24
CA LEU A 281 -10.12 -7.08 -9.01
C LEU A 281 -9.03 -6.04 -9.24
N VAL A 282 -8.24 -5.76 -8.22
CA VAL A 282 -7.09 -4.85 -8.24
C VAL A 282 -5.82 -5.67 -8.08
N LEU A 283 -4.96 -5.68 -9.09
CA LEU A 283 -3.64 -6.32 -9.04
C LEU A 283 -2.64 -5.31 -8.50
N SER A 284 -1.85 -5.72 -7.53
CA SER A 284 -0.80 -4.93 -6.88
C SER A 284 0.41 -5.81 -6.59
N HIS A 285 1.42 -5.30 -5.86
CA HIS A 285 2.66 -6.01 -5.59
C HIS A 285 3.35 -6.45 -6.89
N HIS A 286 3.46 -5.50 -7.83
CA HIS A 286 4.09 -5.78 -9.12
C HIS A 286 5.59 -5.99 -8.95
N MET A 287 6.13 -6.97 -9.70
CA MET A 287 7.55 -7.26 -9.80
C MET A 287 8.03 -6.91 -11.20
N LEU A 288 9.30 -6.61 -11.39
CA LEU A 288 9.87 -6.34 -12.73
C LEU A 288 9.45 -7.41 -13.75
N ARG A 289 9.48 -8.68 -13.32
CA ARG A 289 9.07 -9.84 -14.15
C ARG A 289 7.59 -9.87 -14.53
N THR A 290 6.72 -9.06 -13.89
CA THR A 290 5.28 -8.98 -14.21
C THR A 290 4.91 -7.70 -14.94
N LEU A 291 5.70 -6.66 -14.85
CA LEU A 291 5.41 -5.36 -15.50
C LEU A 291 5.33 -5.49 -17.01
N ASP A 292 6.25 -6.27 -17.62
CA ASP A 292 6.27 -6.52 -19.07
C ASP A 292 5.25 -7.59 -19.52
N GLN A 293 4.56 -8.23 -18.57
CA GLN A 293 3.61 -9.33 -18.82
C GLN A 293 2.13 -8.92 -18.62
N THR A 294 1.84 -7.63 -18.54
CA THR A 294 0.49 -7.13 -18.23
C THR A 294 -0.57 -7.65 -19.18
N ILE A 295 -0.32 -7.67 -20.51
CA ILE A 295 -1.25 -8.17 -21.52
C ILE A 295 -1.50 -9.68 -21.35
N ASN A 296 -0.43 -10.46 -21.11
CA ASN A 296 -0.56 -11.89 -20.88
C ASN A 296 -1.34 -12.17 -19.58
N SER A 297 -0.99 -11.48 -18.48
CA SER A 297 -1.68 -11.61 -17.22
C SER A 297 -3.16 -11.27 -17.33
N GLN A 298 -3.49 -10.17 -18.02
CA GLN A 298 -4.86 -9.79 -18.32
C GLN A 298 -5.60 -10.90 -19.09
N THR A 299 -4.99 -11.47 -20.11
CA THR A 299 -5.58 -12.55 -20.90
C THR A 299 -5.88 -13.77 -20.03
N GLN A 300 -4.94 -14.21 -19.20
CA GLN A 300 -5.12 -15.36 -18.32
C GLN A 300 -6.24 -15.13 -17.28
N ILE A 301 -6.31 -13.93 -16.70
CA ILE A 301 -7.38 -13.57 -15.77
C ILE A 301 -8.74 -13.53 -16.47
N ARG A 302 -8.81 -12.93 -17.66
CA ARG A 302 -10.04 -12.79 -18.46
C ARG A 302 -10.64 -14.12 -18.92
N ASN A 303 -9.85 -15.18 -19.02
CA ASN A 303 -10.35 -16.53 -19.28
C ASN A 303 -11.30 -17.04 -18.17
N GLN A 304 -11.25 -16.46 -16.98
CA GLN A 304 -12.02 -16.90 -15.80
C GLN A 304 -12.93 -15.78 -15.23
N TYR A 305 -12.48 -14.53 -15.26
CA TYR A 305 -13.12 -13.41 -14.59
C TYR A 305 -13.44 -12.28 -15.57
N SER A 306 -14.74 -11.94 -15.67
CA SER A 306 -15.25 -10.90 -16.59
C SER A 306 -15.47 -9.53 -15.96
N GLY A 307 -15.33 -9.42 -14.62
CA GLY A 307 -15.54 -8.16 -13.90
C GLY A 307 -14.43 -7.12 -14.13
N PRO A 308 -14.55 -5.91 -13.59
CA PRO A 308 -13.53 -4.87 -13.63
C PRO A 308 -12.17 -5.36 -13.11
N LEU A 309 -11.11 -5.13 -13.89
CA LEU A 309 -9.73 -5.55 -13.62
C LEU A 309 -8.80 -4.35 -13.78
N TYR A 310 -8.00 -4.09 -12.75
CA TYR A 310 -7.06 -2.99 -12.69
C TYR A 310 -5.66 -3.48 -12.32
N PHE A 311 -4.64 -2.86 -12.90
CA PHE A 311 -3.25 -2.98 -12.49
C PHE A 311 -2.91 -1.70 -11.73
N ALA A 312 -2.72 -1.81 -10.44
CA ALA A 312 -2.55 -0.67 -9.56
C ALA A 312 -1.27 0.13 -9.83
N ALA A 313 -1.35 1.43 -9.59
CA ALA A 313 -0.21 2.32 -9.49
C ALA A 313 -0.23 3.00 -8.10
N ASP A 314 0.94 3.52 -7.70
CA ASP A 314 1.05 4.28 -6.46
C ASP A 314 0.09 5.47 -6.48
N LEU A 315 -0.49 5.77 -5.33
CA LEU A 315 -1.50 6.80 -5.09
C LEU A 315 -2.84 6.61 -5.82
N GLN A 316 -3.03 5.52 -6.55
CA GLN A 316 -4.29 5.26 -7.26
C GLN A 316 -5.41 4.92 -6.27
N CYS A 317 -6.62 5.47 -6.54
CA CYS A 317 -7.82 5.29 -5.72
C CYS A 317 -8.85 4.40 -6.40
N PHE A 318 -9.55 3.60 -5.59
CA PHE A 318 -10.64 2.72 -6.02
C PHE A 318 -11.84 2.90 -5.09
N LYS A 319 -13.01 3.06 -5.68
CA LYS A 319 -14.27 3.13 -4.93
C LYS A 319 -14.93 1.75 -4.92
N PRO A 320 -15.19 1.15 -3.72
CA PRO A 320 -15.87 -0.13 -3.59
C PRO A 320 -17.32 -0.12 -4.03
#